data_7a6c39382692514d72d0e94d5c936ac8
#
_entry.id   7a6c39382692514d72d0e94d5c936ac8
#
_cell.length_a   1.000
_cell.length_b   1.000
_cell.length_c   1.000
_cell.angle_alpha   90.00
_cell.angle_beta   90.00
_cell.angle_gamma   90.00
#
_symmetry.space_group_name_H-M   'P 1'
#
loop_
_entity.id
_entity.type
_entity.pdbx_description
1 polymer ?
#
loop_
_entity_poly.entity_id
_entity_poly.type
_entity_poly.pdbx_seq_one_letter_code
_entity_poly.pdbx_strand_id
1 'polypeptide(L)'
;MIKKIVTIATLMIILIVSGCSGNKQNQQQNQQEVPSVDDSQQEVPSVNDPESIIVLVNKKYSFPEGYEPKDLVYPDVAFIFKEKIDKRMMREEAAKYLEKMFNAAKKMNIHLAGVSAYRSSQTQATLFNNYVEKDGIEKAKTYSAAPGTSEHQSGLAIDVSGTNGSCAADDCFANTEESAWLEDNAHKYGYIIRFPKEKEHITGYQYEPWHIRYVGVNLATELYNKELTLEEYYDLHL
;
A
#
# COMPACT_ATOMS: atom_id res chain seq x y z
N MET A 1 22.17 53.13 17.50
CA MET A 1 23.62 53.41 17.67
C MET A 1 24.18 52.39 18.65
N ILE A 2 25.01 51.47 18.23
CA ILE A 2 26.22 50.94 18.87
C ILE A 2 26.72 49.81 18.01
N LYS A 3 27.84 50.08 17.34
CA LYS A 3 28.68 49.14 16.59
C LYS A 3 29.57 48.37 17.56
N LYS A 4 29.80 47.06 17.36
CA LYS A 4 30.99 46.34 17.85
C LYS A 4 31.34 45.30 16.78
N ILE A 5 32.30 45.55 15.98
CA ILE A 5 33.77 45.35 15.97
C ILE A 5 34.12 43.85 15.99
N VAL A 6 34.63 43.44 14.82
CA VAL A 6 35.25 42.16 14.42
C VAL A 6 36.66 42.08 15.03
N THR A 7 37.05 40.90 15.49
CA THR A 7 38.47 40.59 15.74
C THR A 7 38.84 39.29 15.05
N ILE A 8 39.69 39.41 14.06
CA ILE A 8 40.33 38.33 13.32
C ILE A 8 41.59 37.95 14.09
N ALA A 9 41.79 36.70 14.43
CA ALA A 9 43.05 36.16 14.91
C ALA A 9 43.61 35.16 13.88
N THR A 10 44.67 35.57 13.23
CA THR A 10 45.49 34.81 12.30
C THR A 10 46.52 34.07 13.12
N LEU A 11 46.65 32.74 12.97
CA LEU A 11 47.76 31.97 13.51
C LEU A 11 48.54 31.29 12.41
N MET A 12 49.82 31.57 12.41
CA MET A 12 50.84 31.25 11.41
C MET A 12 51.37 29.83 11.59
N ILE A 13 51.55 29.11 10.46
CA ILE A 13 52.08 27.77 10.34
C ILE A 13 53.60 27.84 10.29
N ILE A 14 54.29 27.03 11.10
CA ILE A 14 55.73 26.80 10.99
C ILE A 14 55.95 25.38 10.40
N LEU A 15 56.55 25.35 9.22
CA LEU A 15 57.07 24.16 8.56
C LEU A 15 58.47 23.84 9.16
N ILE A 16 58.66 22.62 9.62
CA ILE A 16 60.00 22.05 9.86
C ILE A 16 60.19 20.87 8.91
N VAL A 17 61.10 21.03 7.97
CA VAL A 17 61.59 19.97 7.11
C VAL A 17 62.88 19.41 7.77
N SER A 18 62.93 18.11 8.01
CA SER A 18 64.20 17.39 8.24
C SER A 18 64.16 16.06 7.53
N GLY A 19 65.02 15.89 6.58
CA GLY A 19 65.26 14.66 5.87
C GLY A 19 66.29 13.76 6.61
N CYS A 20 66.25 12.51 6.37
CA CYS A 20 67.38 11.65 5.92
C CYS A 20 67.07 10.16 6.11
N SER A 21 67.28 9.47 4.98
CA SER A 21 68.04 8.22 4.82
C SER A 21 67.50 6.87 5.32
N GLY A 22 67.06 6.10 4.42
CA GLY A 22 67.42 4.71 4.07
C GLY A 22 67.31 3.61 5.14
N ASN A 23 66.33 2.73 4.96
CA ASN A 23 66.60 1.28 5.02
C ASN A 23 65.51 0.47 4.30
N LYS A 24 65.92 -0.41 3.40
CA LYS A 24 65.05 -1.37 2.71
C LYS A 24 64.76 -2.53 3.69
N GLN A 25 63.54 -2.69 4.12
CA GLN A 25 63.07 -3.97 4.62
C GLN A 25 61.73 -4.31 3.95
N ASN A 26 61.75 -5.48 3.30
CA ASN A 26 60.57 -6.17 2.78
C ASN A 26 59.46 -6.25 3.85
N GLN A 27 58.35 -5.60 3.62
CA GLN A 27 57.11 -5.93 4.33
C GLN A 27 56.13 -6.44 3.29
N GLN A 28 55.79 -7.72 3.43
CA GLN A 28 54.64 -8.35 2.82
C GLN A 28 53.38 -7.55 3.19
N GLN A 29 52.78 -6.96 2.19
CA GLN A 29 51.42 -6.40 2.31
C GLN A 29 50.46 -7.56 2.48
N ASN A 30 49.99 -7.72 3.71
CA ASN A 30 48.81 -8.50 4.02
C ASN A 30 47.60 -7.70 3.49
N GLN A 31 47.14 -8.02 2.29
CA GLN A 31 45.87 -7.55 1.77
C GLN A 31 44.80 -8.28 2.57
N GLN A 32 44.23 -7.61 3.58
CA GLN A 32 42.93 -7.98 4.12
C GLN A 32 41.92 -7.74 3.00
N GLU A 33 41.43 -8.85 2.43
CA GLU A 33 40.22 -8.86 1.63
C GLU A 33 39.11 -8.31 2.52
N VAL A 34 38.58 -7.13 2.16
CA VAL A 34 37.32 -6.63 2.65
C VAL A 34 36.27 -7.60 2.11
N PRO A 35 35.44 -8.23 2.95
CA PRO A 35 34.35 -9.07 2.46
C PRO A 35 33.51 -8.20 1.52
N SER A 36 33.38 -8.62 0.28
CA SER A 36 32.36 -8.10 -0.63
C SER A 36 31.03 -8.27 0.08
N VAL A 37 30.37 -7.16 0.41
CA VAL A 37 28.97 -7.16 0.83
C VAL A 37 28.25 -7.76 -0.38
N ASP A 38 27.75 -8.97 -0.20
CA ASP A 38 26.81 -9.61 -1.10
C ASP A 38 25.58 -8.70 -1.12
N ASP A 39 25.50 -7.87 -2.15
CA ASP A 39 24.32 -7.11 -2.52
C ASP A 39 23.32 -8.14 -3.04
N SER A 40 22.73 -8.90 -2.10
CA SER A 40 21.59 -9.75 -2.38
C SER A 40 20.51 -8.81 -2.91
N GLN A 41 20.46 -8.68 -4.23
CA GLN A 41 19.34 -8.08 -4.95
C GLN A 41 18.09 -8.77 -4.42
N GLN A 42 17.39 -8.14 -3.48
CA GLN A 42 16.01 -8.48 -3.21
C GLN A 42 15.31 -8.29 -4.56
N GLU A 43 15.00 -9.41 -5.22
CA GLU A 43 14.15 -9.39 -6.41
C GLU A 43 12.90 -8.61 -6.00
N VAL A 44 12.71 -7.44 -6.60
CA VAL A 44 11.48 -6.67 -6.46
C VAL A 44 10.39 -7.59 -7.01
N PRO A 45 9.42 -8.02 -6.18
CA PRO A 45 8.38 -8.94 -6.64
C PRO A 45 7.77 -8.37 -7.91
N SER A 46 7.60 -9.21 -8.92
CA SER A 46 7.04 -8.76 -10.19
C SER A 46 5.70 -8.08 -9.93
N VAL A 47 5.54 -6.86 -10.41
CA VAL A 47 4.29 -6.09 -10.32
C VAL A 47 3.08 -6.87 -10.84
N ASN A 48 3.33 -7.87 -11.68
CA ASN A 48 2.33 -8.71 -12.33
C ASN A 48 2.22 -10.12 -11.72
N ASP A 49 2.95 -10.44 -10.63
CA ASP A 49 2.79 -11.74 -9.98
C ASP A 49 1.45 -11.78 -9.23
N PRO A 50 0.47 -12.59 -9.68
CA PRO A 50 -0.86 -12.63 -9.09
C PRO A 50 -0.85 -13.15 -7.64
N GLU A 51 0.17 -13.92 -7.24
CA GLU A 51 0.31 -14.44 -5.87
C GLU A 51 0.95 -13.42 -4.92
N SER A 52 1.55 -12.36 -5.45
CA SER A 52 2.17 -11.31 -4.63
C SER A 52 1.13 -10.49 -3.86
N ILE A 53 1.39 -10.20 -2.58
CA ILE A 53 0.55 -9.28 -1.80
C ILE A 53 0.62 -7.83 -2.31
N ILE A 54 1.65 -7.49 -3.09
CA ILE A 54 1.85 -6.17 -3.67
C ILE A 54 1.55 -6.13 -5.17
N VAL A 55 0.87 -7.15 -5.71
CA VAL A 55 0.42 -7.17 -7.12
C VAL A 55 -0.35 -5.91 -7.46
N LEU A 56 -0.02 -5.27 -8.58
CA LEU A 56 -0.78 -4.13 -9.10
C LEU A 56 -1.89 -4.62 -10.02
N VAL A 57 -3.12 -4.26 -9.67
CA VAL A 57 -4.31 -4.53 -10.47
C VAL A 57 -5.07 -3.23 -10.63
N ASN A 58 -5.33 -2.83 -11.87
CA ASN A 58 -6.07 -1.62 -12.22
C ASN A 58 -6.56 -1.71 -13.67
N LYS A 59 -7.00 -0.61 -14.28
CA LYS A 59 -7.51 -0.58 -15.66
C LYS A 59 -6.52 -1.04 -16.73
N LYS A 60 -5.21 -1.04 -16.43
CA LYS A 60 -4.11 -1.40 -17.35
C LYS A 60 -3.53 -2.78 -17.03
N TYR A 61 -3.53 -3.17 -15.76
CA TYR A 61 -2.96 -4.41 -15.26
C TYR A 61 -4.06 -5.34 -14.76
N SER A 62 -4.16 -6.54 -15.32
CA SER A 62 -5.21 -7.52 -15.03
C SER A 62 -4.65 -8.83 -14.54
N PHE A 63 -5.46 -9.58 -13.80
CA PHE A 63 -5.16 -10.97 -13.49
C PHE A 63 -5.23 -11.84 -14.74
N PRO A 64 -4.47 -12.95 -14.76
CA PRO A 64 -4.67 -14.03 -15.74
C PRO A 64 -6.11 -14.54 -15.70
N GLU A 65 -6.61 -15.03 -16.86
CA GLU A 65 -7.92 -15.64 -16.94
C GLU A 65 -8.04 -16.81 -15.96
N GLY A 66 -9.15 -16.85 -15.22
CA GLY A 66 -9.42 -17.91 -14.24
C GLY A 66 -8.59 -17.82 -12.96
N TYR A 67 -7.85 -16.75 -12.72
CA TYR A 67 -7.11 -16.60 -11.47
C TYR A 67 -8.05 -16.53 -10.26
N GLU A 68 -7.77 -17.36 -9.28
CA GLU A 68 -8.40 -17.37 -7.94
C GLU A 68 -7.33 -17.61 -6.87
N PRO A 69 -7.30 -16.81 -5.78
CA PRO A 69 -6.39 -17.06 -4.66
C PRO A 69 -6.68 -18.39 -3.98
N LYS A 70 -5.62 -19.10 -3.55
CA LYS A 70 -5.73 -20.45 -2.95
C LYS A 70 -5.90 -20.44 -1.42
N ASP A 71 -5.61 -19.30 -0.78
CA ASP A 71 -5.53 -19.09 0.65
C ASP A 71 -6.67 -18.22 1.19
N LEU A 72 -7.86 -18.29 0.57
CA LEU A 72 -9.03 -17.54 1.01
C LEU A 72 -9.61 -18.13 2.30
N VAL A 73 -9.79 -17.26 3.30
CA VAL A 73 -10.38 -17.56 4.60
C VAL A 73 -11.47 -16.55 4.97
N TYR A 74 -12.32 -16.89 5.94
CA TYR A 74 -13.29 -15.96 6.51
C TYR A 74 -12.67 -15.25 7.72
N PRO A 75 -12.36 -13.95 7.66
CA PRO A 75 -11.86 -13.21 8.82
C PRO A 75 -12.92 -13.13 9.93
N ASP A 76 -12.46 -13.19 11.18
CA ASP A 76 -13.32 -13.05 12.36
C ASP A 76 -13.55 -11.56 12.67
N VAL A 77 -14.30 -10.91 11.79
CA VAL A 77 -14.70 -9.50 11.91
C VAL A 77 -16.19 -9.31 11.62
N ALA A 78 -16.74 -8.20 12.08
CA ALA A 78 -18.11 -7.81 11.76
C ALA A 78 -18.25 -7.52 10.25
N PHE A 79 -19.39 -7.90 9.69
CA PHE A 79 -19.87 -7.48 8.37
C PHE A 79 -21.27 -6.89 8.52
N ILE A 80 -21.69 -6.03 7.60
CA ILE A 80 -23.05 -5.45 7.59
C ILE A 80 -24.15 -6.46 7.26
N PHE A 81 -23.76 -7.69 6.91
CA PHE A 81 -24.66 -8.83 6.64
C PHE A 81 -24.17 -10.08 7.36
N LYS A 82 -25.03 -11.08 7.51
CA LYS A 82 -24.75 -12.29 8.32
C LYS A 82 -24.38 -13.51 7.49
N GLU A 83 -24.70 -13.52 6.22
CA GLU A 83 -24.50 -14.64 5.30
C GLU A 83 -23.01 -14.95 5.17
N LYS A 84 -22.66 -16.24 5.29
CA LYS A 84 -21.28 -16.71 5.10
C LYS A 84 -21.05 -17.07 3.62
N ILE A 85 -20.79 -16.05 2.82
CA ILE A 85 -20.59 -16.13 1.36
C ILE A 85 -19.21 -15.60 0.98
N ASP A 86 -18.78 -15.86 -0.26
CA ASP A 86 -17.44 -15.52 -0.79
C ASP A 86 -17.07 -14.05 -0.57
N LYS A 87 -18.06 -13.17 -0.65
CA LYS A 87 -17.96 -11.73 -0.38
C LYS A 87 -17.37 -11.36 1.01
N ARG A 88 -17.25 -12.34 1.92
CA ARG A 88 -16.58 -12.17 3.22
C ARG A 88 -15.16 -12.72 3.25
N MET A 89 -14.72 -13.45 2.23
CA MET A 89 -13.41 -14.07 2.25
C MET A 89 -12.29 -13.09 1.90
N MET A 90 -11.13 -13.34 2.48
CA MET A 90 -9.89 -12.64 2.17
C MET A 90 -8.73 -13.63 2.18
N ARG A 91 -7.61 -13.29 1.57
CA ARG A 91 -6.37 -14.08 1.72
C ARG A 91 -5.97 -14.11 3.20
N GLU A 92 -5.41 -15.24 3.64
CA GLU A 92 -5.15 -15.54 5.05
C GLU A 92 -4.33 -14.46 5.74
N GLU A 93 -3.26 -13.98 5.10
CA GLU A 93 -2.44 -12.92 5.68
C GLU A 93 -3.21 -11.61 5.84
N ALA A 94 -3.92 -11.17 4.80
CA ALA A 94 -4.75 -9.96 4.84
C ALA A 94 -5.84 -10.07 5.92
N ALA A 95 -6.54 -11.21 6.00
CA ALA A 95 -7.55 -11.48 7.01
C ALA A 95 -7.01 -11.30 8.44
N LYS A 96 -5.84 -11.88 8.73
CA LYS A 96 -5.18 -11.77 10.04
C LYS A 96 -4.86 -10.32 10.44
N TYR A 97 -4.44 -9.50 9.49
CA TYR A 97 -4.15 -8.10 9.77
C TYR A 97 -5.42 -7.26 9.82
N LEU A 98 -6.48 -7.61 9.07
CA LEU A 98 -7.80 -7.00 9.19
C LEU A 98 -8.38 -7.19 10.59
N GLU A 99 -8.31 -8.39 11.14
CA GLU A 99 -8.77 -8.70 12.50
C GLU A 99 -8.05 -7.85 13.57
N LYS A 100 -6.72 -7.69 13.42
CA LYS A 100 -5.94 -6.82 14.32
C LYS A 100 -6.39 -5.36 14.19
N MET A 101 -6.61 -4.88 12.98
CA MET A 101 -7.05 -3.51 12.69
C MET A 101 -8.42 -3.23 13.29
N PHE A 102 -9.40 -4.09 13.05
CA PHE A 102 -10.75 -3.93 13.59
C PHE A 102 -10.77 -3.99 15.12
N ASN A 103 -9.97 -4.88 15.71
CA ASN A 103 -9.81 -4.96 17.16
C ASN A 103 -9.18 -3.69 17.76
N ALA A 104 -8.25 -3.07 17.05
CA ALA A 104 -7.64 -1.80 17.49
C ALA A 104 -8.62 -0.63 17.38
N ALA A 105 -9.36 -0.52 16.27
CA ALA A 105 -10.43 0.46 16.09
C ALA A 105 -11.48 0.35 17.21
N LYS A 106 -11.94 -0.87 17.48
CA LYS A 106 -12.92 -1.15 18.54
C LYS A 106 -12.46 -0.68 19.94
N LYS A 107 -11.16 -0.80 20.26
CA LYS A 107 -10.59 -0.30 21.52
C LYS A 107 -10.65 1.23 21.63
N MET A 108 -10.75 1.91 20.49
CA MET A 108 -10.92 3.36 20.41
C MET A 108 -12.38 3.78 20.17
N ASN A 109 -13.34 2.84 20.40
CA ASN A 109 -14.77 3.02 20.18
C ASN A 109 -15.16 3.29 18.71
N ILE A 110 -14.32 2.91 17.76
CA ILE A 110 -14.61 2.95 16.34
C ILE A 110 -15.06 1.54 15.90
N HIS A 111 -16.25 1.43 15.33
CA HIS A 111 -16.89 0.15 15.05
C HIS A 111 -16.97 -0.12 13.56
N LEU A 112 -15.91 -0.73 13.01
CA LEU A 112 -15.81 -1.10 11.60
C LEU A 112 -16.61 -2.37 11.27
N ALA A 113 -17.14 -2.42 10.05
CA ALA A 113 -17.75 -3.61 9.46
C ALA A 113 -17.36 -3.76 7.99
N GLY A 114 -17.14 -5.00 7.54
CA GLY A 114 -16.92 -5.31 6.13
C GLY A 114 -18.21 -5.17 5.32
N VAL A 115 -18.07 -4.68 4.10
CA VAL A 115 -19.14 -4.52 3.10
C VAL A 115 -18.97 -5.51 1.96
N SER A 116 -17.77 -5.61 1.41
CA SER A 116 -17.45 -6.49 0.29
C SER A 116 -15.95 -6.77 0.28
N ALA A 117 -15.56 -8.04 0.38
CA ALA A 117 -14.16 -8.46 0.26
C ALA A 117 -13.95 -9.23 -1.06
N TYR A 118 -13.63 -10.53 -1.05
CA TYR A 118 -13.37 -11.28 -2.27
C TYR A 118 -14.55 -11.26 -3.25
N ARG A 119 -14.21 -11.12 -4.53
CA ARG A 119 -15.15 -11.16 -5.64
C ARG A 119 -14.51 -11.87 -6.83
N SER A 120 -15.03 -13.03 -7.21
CA SER A 120 -14.53 -13.75 -8.38
C SER A 120 -14.71 -12.93 -9.67
N SER A 121 -13.88 -13.22 -10.68
CA SER A 121 -13.98 -12.59 -12.01
C SER A 121 -15.38 -12.77 -12.62
N GLN A 122 -16.02 -13.93 -12.41
CA GLN A 122 -17.39 -14.20 -12.89
C GLN A 122 -18.42 -13.31 -12.20
N THR A 123 -18.31 -13.12 -10.89
CA THR A 123 -19.19 -12.22 -10.14
C THR A 123 -18.97 -10.76 -10.56
N GLN A 124 -17.70 -10.37 -10.78
CA GLN A 124 -17.34 -9.05 -11.30
C GLN A 124 -17.92 -8.80 -12.69
N ALA A 125 -17.90 -9.80 -13.57
CA ALA A 125 -18.50 -9.71 -14.91
C ALA A 125 -20.00 -9.42 -14.83
N THR A 126 -20.71 -10.15 -13.98
CA THR A 126 -22.15 -9.94 -13.77
C THR A 126 -22.44 -8.53 -13.25
N LEU A 127 -21.68 -8.09 -12.24
CA LEU A 127 -21.82 -6.76 -11.65
C LEU A 127 -21.55 -5.65 -12.67
N PHE A 128 -20.44 -5.76 -13.41
CA PHE A 128 -20.05 -4.79 -14.42
C PHE A 128 -21.11 -4.67 -15.53
N ASN A 129 -21.62 -5.81 -16.04
CA ASN A 129 -22.66 -5.81 -17.06
C ASN A 129 -23.95 -5.14 -16.57
N ASN A 130 -24.37 -5.36 -15.33
CA ASN A 130 -25.52 -4.67 -14.76
C ASN A 130 -25.34 -3.14 -14.73
N TYR A 131 -24.11 -2.67 -14.42
CA TYR A 131 -23.80 -1.26 -14.46
C TYR A 131 -23.77 -0.70 -15.90
N VAL A 132 -23.24 -1.49 -16.85
CA VAL A 132 -23.26 -1.12 -18.27
C VAL A 132 -24.69 -1.00 -18.81
N GLU A 133 -25.57 -1.93 -18.43
CA GLU A 133 -27.00 -1.87 -18.80
C GLU A 133 -27.69 -0.63 -18.19
N LYS A 134 -27.37 -0.29 -16.95
CA LYS A 134 -27.98 0.84 -16.24
C LYS A 134 -27.48 2.20 -16.70
N ASP A 135 -26.18 2.38 -16.84
CA ASP A 135 -25.54 3.69 -16.97
C ASP A 135 -24.76 3.87 -18.28
N GLY A 136 -24.60 2.82 -19.08
CA GLY A 136 -23.75 2.79 -20.26
C GLY A 136 -22.28 2.51 -19.91
N ILE A 137 -21.52 1.97 -20.88
CA ILE A 137 -20.16 1.46 -20.66
C ILE A 137 -19.18 2.55 -20.20
N GLU A 138 -19.25 3.75 -20.76
CA GLU A 138 -18.30 4.81 -20.42
C GLU A 138 -18.48 5.28 -18.97
N LYS A 139 -19.71 5.40 -18.50
CA LYS A 139 -19.99 5.76 -17.11
C LYS A 139 -19.69 4.60 -16.16
N ALA A 140 -20.07 3.36 -16.51
CA ALA A 140 -19.79 2.19 -15.70
C ALA A 140 -18.28 2.04 -15.40
N LYS A 141 -17.41 2.29 -16.37
CA LYS A 141 -15.94 2.25 -16.21
C LYS A 141 -15.36 3.28 -15.25
N THR A 142 -16.09 4.33 -14.89
CA THR A 142 -15.56 5.35 -13.95
C THR A 142 -15.58 4.89 -12.50
N TYR A 143 -16.49 3.96 -12.15
CA TYR A 143 -16.70 3.50 -10.77
C TYR A 143 -16.71 1.97 -10.61
N SER A 144 -16.59 1.20 -11.69
CA SER A 144 -16.54 -0.26 -11.62
C SER A 144 -15.44 -0.81 -12.51
N ALA A 145 -14.66 -1.74 -11.97
CA ALA A 145 -13.62 -2.44 -12.69
C ALA A 145 -14.22 -3.42 -13.72
N ALA A 146 -13.58 -3.53 -14.88
CA ALA A 146 -13.87 -4.59 -15.83
C ALA A 146 -13.46 -5.97 -15.22
N PRO A 147 -14.03 -7.09 -15.69
CA PRO A 147 -13.60 -8.43 -15.24
C PRO A 147 -12.09 -8.62 -15.39
N GLY A 148 -11.44 -9.17 -14.37
CA GLY A 148 -9.99 -9.35 -14.33
C GLY A 148 -9.19 -8.14 -13.85
N THR A 149 -9.79 -6.95 -13.74
CA THR A 149 -9.11 -5.72 -13.31
C THR A 149 -9.56 -5.20 -11.94
N SER A 150 -10.33 -5.99 -11.20
CA SER A 150 -10.82 -5.65 -9.86
C SER A 150 -9.86 -6.16 -8.78
N GLU A 151 -9.45 -5.29 -7.84
CA GLU A 151 -8.64 -5.72 -6.70
C GLU A 151 -9.35 -6.69 -5.77
N HIS A 152 -10.68 -6.71 -5.74
CA HIS A 152 -11.45 -7.71 -4.97
C HIS A 152 -11.15 -9.15 -5.42
N GLN A 153 -10.75 -9.36 -6.68
CA GLN A 153 -10.35 -10.68 -7.17
C GLN A 153 -9.05 -11.18 -6.54
N SER A 154 -8.20 -10.28 -6.03
CA SER A 154 -6.99 -10.66 -5.32
C SER A 154 -7.24 -11.28 -3.94
N GLY A 155 -8.42 -11.06 -3.34
CA GLY A 155 -8.66 -11.35 -1.92
C GLY A 155 -7.86 -10.48 -0.96
N LEU A 156 -7.24 -9.39 -1.45
CA LEU A 156 -6.43 -8.46 -0.65
C LEU A 156 -7.16 -7.13 -0.41
N ALA A 157 -8.28 -6.87 -1.09
CA ALA A 157 -9.08 -5.66 -0.92
C ALA A 157 -10.39 -5.95 -0.20
N ILE A 158 -10.87 -4.95 0.54
CA ILE A 158 -12.17 -4.97 1.20
C ILE A 158 -12.75 -3.56 1.26
N ASP A 159 -14.04 -3.47 0.94
CA ASP A 159 -14.85 -2.30 1.25
C ASP A 159 -15.32 -2.37 2.70
N VAL A 160 -15.25 -1.26 3.42
CA VAL A 160 -15.61 -1.15 4.83
C VAL A 160 -16.60 -0.02 5.08
N SER A 161 -17.33 -0.12 6.20
CA SER A 161 -18.23 0.91 6.73
C SER A 161 -18.29 0.85 8.24
N GLY A 162 -19.10 1.69 8.85
CA GLY A 162 -19.54 1.47 10.24
C GLY A 162 -20.50 0.28 10.35
N THR A 163 -20.66 -0.27 11.56
CA THR A 163 -21.51 -1.45 11.81
C THR A 163 -22.99 -1.26 11.51
N ASN A 164 -23.44 -0.01 11.44
CA ASN A 164 -24.80 0.33 11.02
C ASN A 164 -25.05 0.24 9.51
N GLY A 165 -23.97 0.05 8.71
CA GLY A 165 -24.01 0.00 7.25
C GLY A 165 -24.35 1.33 6.56
N SER A 166 -24.42 2.44 7.29
CA SER A 166 -24.60 3.75 6.71
C SER A 166 -23.40 4.12 5.84
N CYS A 167 -23.66 4.74 4.70
CA CYS A 167 -22.61 5.14 3.74
C CYS A 167 -21.73 3.97 3.23
N ALA A 168 -22.24 2.73 3.22
CA ALA A 168 -21.52 1.57 2.71
C ALA A 168 -21.27 1.71 1.21
N ALA A 169 -19.99 1.76 0.80
CA ALA A 169 -19.55 1.99 -0.57
C ALA A 169 -20.19 3.27 -1.20
N ASP A 170 -20.19 4.35 -0.43
CA ASP A 170 -20.76 5.64 -0.82
C ASP A 170 -19.85 6.79 -0.34
N ASP A 171 -19.80 7.89 -1.09
CA ASP A 171 -18.95 9.06 -0.83
C ASP A 171 -19.18 9.67 0.56
N CYS A 172 -20.39 9.52 1.12
CA CYS A 172 -20.69 10.01 2.46
C CYS A 172 -19.85 9.35 3.56
N PHE A 173 -19.24 8.19 3.30
CA PHE A 173 -18.32 7.53 4.25
C PHE A 173 -17.13 8.41 4.60
N ALA A 174 -16.66 9.26 3.70
CA ALA A 174 -15.58 10.22 3.94
C ALA A 174 -15.80 11.15 5.14
N ASN A 175 -17.07 11.33 5.57
CA ASN A 175 -17.42 12.22 6.67
C ASN A 175 -17.70 11.48 7.99
N THR A 176 -17.29 10.21 8.08
CA THR A 176 -17.49 9.37 9.28
C THR A 176 -16.23 9.31 10.15
N GLU A 177 -16.40 8.99 11.43
CA GLU A 177 -15.29 8.74 12.34
C GLU A 177 -14.50 7.50 11.94
N GLU A 178 -15.16 6.51 11.34
CA GLU A 178 -14.55 5.30 10.81
C GLU A 178 -13.57 5.61 9.67
N SER A 179 -13.97 6.46 8.72
CA SER A 179 -13.10 6.88 7.61
C SER A 179 -11.88 7.64 8.13
N ALA A 180 -12.07 8.63 9.00
CA ALA A 180 -10.98 9.40 9.59
C ALA A 180 -9.99 8.48 10.35
N TRP A 181 -10.53 7.50 11.10
CA TRP A 181 -9.68 6.54 11.79
C TRP A 181 -8.87 5.66 10.82
N LEU A 182 -9.47 5.22 9.72
CA LEU A 182 -8.79 4.42 8.70
C LEU A 182 -7.68 5.20 8.00
N GLU A 183 -7.91 6.47 7.66
CA GLU A 183 -6.90 7.35 7.08
C GLU A 183 -5.65 7.44 7.96
N ASP A 184 -5.82 7.58 9.28
CA ASP A 184 -4.72 7.73 10.23
C ASP A 184 -4.06 6.41 10.66
N ASN A 185 -4.73 5.25 10.48
CA ASN A 185 -4.30 4.02 11.15
C ASN A 185 -4.17 2.79 10.26
N ALA A 186 -4.82 2.73 9.10
CA ALA A 186 -4.86 1.52 8.27
C ALA A 186 -3.45 1.04 7.89
N HIS A 187 -2.52 1.96 7.59
CA HIS A 187 -1.13 1.66 7.23
C HIS A 187 -0.37 0.87 8.31
N LYS A 188 -0.68 1.06 9.60
CA LYS A 188 -0.08 0.34 10.73
C LYS A 188 -0.43 -1.15 10.74
N TYR A 189 -1.46 -1.51 9.98
CA TYR A 189 -1.95 -2.89 9.80
C TYR A 189 -1.76 -3.40 8.38
N GLY A 190 -0.95 -2.71 7.57
CA GLY A 190 -0.62 -3.14 6.21
C GLY A 190 -1.67 -2.80 5.15
N TYR A 191 -2.66 -1.97 5.49
CA TYR A 191 -3.68 -1.50 4.57
C TYR A 191 -3.44 -0.06 4.12
N ILE A 192 -3.82 0.24 2.89
CA ILE A 192 -3.84 1.59 2.32
C ILE A 192 -5.27 1.95 1.91
N ILE A 193 -5.61 3.23 1.94
CA ILE A 193 -6.75 3.76 1.18
C ILE A 193 -6.32 3.70 -0.29
N ARG A 194 -6.90 2.79 -1.04
CA ARG A 194 -6.39 2.43 -2.37
C ARG A 194 -6.55 3.50 -3.42
N PHE A 195 -7.67 4.23 -3.37
CA PHE A 195 -8.01 5.30 -4.29
C PHE A 195 -8.16 6.61 -3.50
N PRO A 196 -7.02 7.24 -3.12
CA PRO A 196 -7.02 8.43 -2.27
C PRO A 196 -7.48 9.67 -3.06
N LYS A 197 -7.90 10.67 -2.31
CA LYS A 197 -8.38 11.94 -2.85
C LYS A 197 -7.31 12.63 -3.68
N GLU A 198 -7.73 13.28 -4.78
CA GLU A 198 -6.85 14.04 -5.70
C GLU A 198 -5.84 13.19 -6.50
N LYS A 199 -5.99 11.85 -6.46
CA LYS A 199 -5.13 10.90 -7.21
C LYS A 199 -5.88 10.17 -8.34
N GLU A 200 -7.07 10.60 -8.71
CA GLU A 200 -7.91 9.96 -9.74
C GLU A 200 -7.21 9.90 -11.11
N HIS A 201 -6.40 10.90 -11.41
CA HIS A 201 -5.61 10.97 -12.64
C HIS A 201 -4.44 9.97 -12.69
N ILE A 202 -4.09 9.37 -11.55
CA ILE A 202 -3.04 8.36 -11.41
C ILE A 202 -3.66 6.97 -11.32
N THR A 203 -4.68 6.80 -10.47
CA THR A 203 -5.29 5.49 -10.22
C THR A 203 -6.36 5.12 -11.25
N GLY A 204 -6.92 6.11 -11.93
CA GLY A 204 -8.03 5.95 -12.86
C GLY A 204 -9.39 5.76 -12.20
N TYR A 205 -9.49 5.80 -10.87
CA TYR A 205 -10.72 5.70 -10.09
C TYR A 205 -10.94 6.97 -9.27
N GLN A 206 -12.20 7.29 -9.02
CA GLN A 206 -12.58 8.37 -8.11
C GLN A 206 -12.13 8.03 -6.68
N TYR A 207 -12.15 9.02 -5.77
CA TYR A 207 -11.87 8.81 -4.37
C TYR A 207 -12.83 7.80 -3.73
N GLU A 208 -12.30 6.77 -3.09
CA GLU A 208 -13.06 5.71 -2.44
C GLU A 208 -12.55 5.50 -1.01
N PRO A 209 -13.02 6.29 -0.01
CA PRO A 209 -12.57 6.20 1.37
C PRO A 209 -12.87 4.85 2.04
N TRP A 210 -13.82 4.09 1.51
CA TRP A 210 -14.22 2.78 1.99
C TRP A 210 -13.35 1.64 1.46
N HIS A 211 -12.67 1.82 0.31
CA HIS A 211 -11.91 0.77 -0.34
C HIS A 211 -10.48 0.72 0.17
N ILE A 212 -10.18 -0.30 0.98
CA ILE A 212 -8.85 -0.52 1.54
C ILE A 212 -8.20 -1.77 0.95
N ARG A 213 -6.88 -1.65 0.70
CA ARG A 213 -6.08 -2.70 0.09
C ARG A 213 -4.92 -3.10 1.01
N TYR A 214 -4.76 -4.41 1.26
CA TYR A 214 -3.61 -4.96 1.95
C TYR A 214 -2.38 -5.04 1.04
N VAL A 215 -1.26 -4.51 1.48
CA VAL A 215 0.03 -4.51 0.79
C VAL A 215 1.19 -4.87 1.73
N GLY A 216 0.89 -5.29 2.96
CA GLY A 216 1.89 -5.53 4.01
C GLY A 216 2.28 -4.25 4.75
N VAL A 217 2.66 -4.42 6.03
CA VAL A 217 2.88 -3.28 6.96
C VAL A 217 4.00 -2.34 6.49
N ASN A 218 5.09 -2.90 6.00
CA ASN A 218 6.25 -2.10 5.59
C ASN A 218 5.89 -1.18 4.41
N LEU A 219 5.32 -1.75 3.34
CA LEU A 219 4.93 -0.98 2.17
C LEU A 219 3.80 0.00 2.48
N ALA A 220 2.77 -0.43 3.20
CA ALA A 220 1.67 0.46 3.58
C ALA A 220 2.15 1.69 4.36
N THR A 221 3.11 1.49 5.29
CA THR A 221 3.71 2.59 6.06
C THR A 221 4.56 3.51 5.19
N GLU A 222 5.29 2.95 4.23
CA GLU A 222 6.08 3.74 3.28
C GLU A 222 5.17 4.60 2.39
N LEU A 223 4.13 4.01 1.80
CA LEU A 223 3.16 4.70 0.95
C LEU A 223 2.46 5.84 1.72
N TYR A 224 2.02 5.55 2.95
CA TYR A 224 1.41 6.54 3.83
C TYR A 224 2.35 7.74 4.11
N ASN A 225 3.60 7.47 4.53
CA ASN A 225 4.55 8.53 4.89
C ASN A 225 4.98 9.39 3.68
N LYS A 226 4.96 8.83 2.49
CA LYS A 226 5.34 9.52 1.25
C LYS A 226 4.14 10.02 0.44
N GLU A 227 2.91 9.78 0.91
CA GLU A 227 1.66 10.12 0.22
C GLU A 227 1.59 9.56 -1.22
N LEU A 228 2.09 8.32 -1.41
CA LEU A 228 2.14 7.65 -2.70
C LEU A 228 0.97 6.68 -2.88
N THR A 229 0.49 6.58 -4.11
CA THR A 229 -0.34 5.46 -4.57
C THR A 229 0.54 4.25 -4.89
N LEU A 230 -0.07 3.09 -5.10
CA LEU A 230 0.66 1.89 -5.53
C LEU A 230 1.23 2.06 -6.95
N GLU A 231 0.56 2.81 -7.83
CA GLU A 231 1.06 3.18 -9.15
C GLU A 231 2.33 4.03 -9.06
N GLU A 232 2.32 5.08 -8.24
CA GLU A 232 3.49 5.96 -8.04
C GLU A 232 4.68 5.19 -7.45
N TYR A 233 4.43 4.25 -6.54
CA TYR A 233 5.48 3.40 -5.98
C TYR A 233 6.20 2.56 -7.05
N TYR A 234 5.46 2.07 -8.03
CA TYR A 234 6.04 1.32 -9.15
C TYR A 234 6.51 2.20 -10.32
N ASP A 235 6.40 3.53 -10.21
CA ASP A 235 6.65 4.48 -11.30
C ASP A 235 5.83 4.15 -12.56
N LEU A 236 4.57 3.75 -12.35
CA LEU A 236 3.63 3.36 -13.39
C LEU A 236 2.45 4.34 -13.41
N HIS A 237 2.32 5.06 -14.52
CA HIS A 237 1.20 5.97 -14.75
C HIS A 237 0.20 5.36 -15.73
N LEU A 238 -1.11 5.61 -15.51
CA LEU A 238 -2.21 5.16 -16.38
C LEU A 238 -2.31 5.97 -17.68
#